data_5413021967929d0908ca30d09e3a3377
#
_entry.id   5413021967929d0908ca30d09e3a3377
#
_cell.length_a   1.000
_cell.length_b   1.000
_cell.length_c   1.000
_cell.angle_alpha   90.00
_cell.angle_beta   90.00
_cell.angle_gamma   90.00
#
_symmetry.space_group_name_H-M   'P 1'
#
loop_
_entity.id
_entity.type
_entity.pdbx_description
1 polymer ?
#
loop_
_entity_poly.entity_id
_entity_poly.type
_entity_poly.pdbx_seq_one_letter_code
_entity_poly.pdbx_strand_id
1 'polypeptide(L)'
;LKETITGVSVNAIALDDSEVKRPINQRLPGISGYHLVLPLLWQELVIKSGWKVEKLWDILSFGPSKMLRAPLESLKEHSNRWLIFDPNKKWIQNINREKPQTPFNQPFEGKEILGKVIECGIKIPDPLSD
;
A
#
# COMPACT_ATOMS: atom_id res chain seq x y z
N LEU A 1 -18.87 12.72 2.79
CA LEU A 1 -17.94 11.57 2.97
C LEU A 1 -16.46 11.98 2.84
N LYS A 2 -16.12 12.90 1.92
CA LYS A 2 -14.73 13.34 1.70
C LYS A 2 -14.06 14.00 2.92
N GLU A 3 -14.84 14.64 3.77
CA GLU A 3 -14.32 15.40 4.93
C GLU A 3 -14.25 14.59 6.23
N THR A 4 -14.89 13.41 6.25
CA THR A 4 -14.99 12.59 7.47
C THR A 4 -13.87 11.54 7.60
N ILE A 5 -13.13 11.26 6.53
CA ILE A 5 -12.03 10.28 6.57
C ILE A 5 -10.74 10.97 7.00
N THR A 6 -10.20 10.58 8.13
CA THR A 6 -8.96 11.12 8.72
C THR A 6 -7.75 10.22 8.52
N GLY A 7 -7.96 8.94 8.23
CA GLY A 7 -6.87 8.00 8.00
C GLY A 7 -7.35 6.70 7.39
N VAL A 8 -6.44 5.98 6.76
CA VAL A 8 -6.65 4.64 6.18
C VAL A 8 -5.76 3.66 6.93
N SER A 9 -6.37 2.59 7.42
CA SER A 9 -5.66 1.43 7.97
C SER A 9 -5.67 0.31 6.95
N VAL A 10 -4.52 -0.33 6.78
CA VAL A 10 -4.36 -1.45 5.86
C VAL A 10 -3.95 -2.68 6.63
N ASN A 11 -4.78 -3.72 6.56
CA ASN A 11 -4.47 -5.02 7.13
C ASN A 11 -4.28 -6.03 6.01
N ALA A 12 -3.05 -6.10 5.49
CA ALA A 12 -2.69 -7.07 4.47
C ALA A 12 -2.07 -8.31 5.13
N ILE A 13 -2.72 -9.45 4.96
CA ILE A 13 -2.25 -10.73 5.46
C ILE A 13 -1.92 -11.61 4.26
N ALA A 14 -0.68 -12.04 4.17
CA ALA A 14 -0.24 -13.01 3.17
C ALA A 14 -0.68 -14.42 3.61
N LEU A 15 -1.44 -15.12 2.77
CA LEU A 15 -1.85 -16.49 3.00
C LEU A 15 -1.08 -17.40 2.05
N ASP A 16 -0.67 -18.55 2.54
CA ASP A 16 -0.05 -19.61 1.74
C ASP A 16 -1.10 -20.45 0.98
N ASP A 17 -0.63 -21.38 0.17
CA ASP A 17 -1.49 -22.27 -0.63
C ASP A 17 -2.43 -23.12 0.25
N SER A 18 -1.95 -23.57 1.40
CA SER A 18 -2.75 -24.40 2.31
C SER A 18 -3.90 -23.60 2.93
N GLU A 19 -3.64 -22.35 3.32
CA GLU A 19 -4.66 -21.46 3.88
C GLU A 19 -5.74 -21.08 2.86
N VAL A 20 -5.38 -20.77 1.61
CA VAL A 20 -6.37 -20.41 0.59
C VAL A 20 -7.24 -21.59 0.13
N LYS A 21 -6.81 -22.81 0.35
CA LYS A 21 -7.57 -24.03 0.06
C LYS A 21 -8.59 -24.40 1.16
N ARG A 22 -8.47 -23.81 2.35
CA ARG A 22 -9.46 -24.03 3.42
C ARG A 22 -10.85 -23.54 3.05
N PRO A 23 -11.90 -24.09 3.61
CA PRO A 23 -13.24 -23.53 3.51
C PRO A 23 -13.27 -22.06 3.94
N ILE A 24 -14.09 -21.23 3.30
CA ILE A 24 -14.08 -19.77 3.49
C ILE A 24 -14.31 -19.34 4.95
N ASN A 25 -15.10 -20.12 5.70
CA ASN A 25 -15.39 -19.88 7.12
C ASN A 25 -14.23 -20.28 8.06
N GLN A 26 -13.16 -20.87 7.53
CA GLN A 26 -11.96 -21.28 8.28
C GLN A 26 -10.71 -20.53 7.83
N ARG A 27 -10.81 -19.69 6.79
CA ARG A 27 -9.69 -18.91 6.30
C ARG A 27 -9.44 -17.71 7.19
N LEU A 28 -8.17 -17.34 7.33
CA LEU A 28 -7.82 -16.04 7.88
C LEU A 28 -8.32 -14.93 6.95
N PRO A 29 -8.91 -13.85 7.48
CA PRO A 29 -9.34 -12.72 6.69
C PRO A 29 -8.15 -11.92 6.17
N GLY A 30 -8.33 -11.24 5.06
CA GLY A 30 -7.36 -10.32 4.50
C GLY A 30 -6.95 -10.65 3.07
N ILE A 31 -6.28 -9.70 2.46
CA ILE A 31 -5.65 -9.81 1.14
C ILE A 31 -4.21 -9.34 1.25
N SER A 32 -3.33 -9.90 0.46
CA SER A 32 -1.96 -9.43 0.37
C SER A 32 -1.83 -8.28 -0.63
N GLY A 33 -0.80 -7.46 -0.52
CA GLY A 33 -0.48 -6.45 -1.52
C GLY A 33 -0.38 -5.02 -1.02
N TYR A 34 0.42 -4.76 0.02
CA TYR A 34 0.71 -3.39 0.48
C TYR A 34 1.15 -2.44 -0.63
N HIS A 35 1.92 -2.92 -1.60
CA HIS A 35 2.40 -2.15 -2.75
C HIS A 35 1.27 -1.69 -3.69
N LEU A 36 0.08 -2.28 -3.59
CA LEU A 36 -1.09 -1.91 -4.38
C LEU A 36 -1.95 -0.81 -3.71
N VAL A 37 -1.74 -0.54 -2.43
CA VAL A 37 -2.60 0.40 -1.66
C VAL A 37 -2.64 1.77 -2.31
N LEU A 38 -1.48 2.37 -2.55
CA LEU A 38 -1.42 3.70 -3.15
C LEU A 38 -1.96 3.73 -4.59
N PRO A 39 -1.57 2.84 -5.52
CA PRO A 39 -2.16 2.78 -6.85
C PRO A 39 -3.68 2.61 -6.86
N LEU A 40 -4.21 1.71 -6.04
CA LEU A 40 -5.66 1.45 -6.01
C LEU A 40 -6.43 2.63 -5.41
N LEU A 41 -5.95 3.22 -4.32
CA LEU A 41 -6.58 4.40 -3.73
C LEU A 41 -6.46 5.62 -4.66
N TRP A 42 -5.35 5.78 -5.37
CA TRP A 42 -5.21 6.79 -6.41
C TRP A 42 -6.29 6.64 -7.48
N GLN A 43 -6.44 5.44 -8.02
CA GLN A 43 -7.41 5.15 -9.07
C GLN A 43 -8.86 5.38 -8.60
N GLU A 44 -9.22 4.91 -7.42
CA GLU A 44 -10.59 5.00 -6.91
C GLU A 44 -10.94 6.40 -6.38
N LEU A 45 -10.05 7.02 -5.63
CA LEU A 45 -10.35 8.28 -4.96
C LEU A 45 -10.01 9.50 -5.82
N VAL A 46 -8.82 9.53 -6.44
CA VAL A 46 -8.40 10.71 -7.22
C VAL A 46 -9.03 10.65 -8.61
N ILE A 47 -8.81 9.56 -9.36
CA ILE A 47 -9.24 9.50 -10.76
C ILE A 47 -10.76 9.36 -10.87
N LYS A 48 -11.37 8.38 -10.20
CA LYS A 48 -12.82 8.11 -10.34
C LYS A 48 -13.68 9.02 -9.49
N SER A 49 -13.27 9.34 -8.27
CA SER A 49 -14.08 10.13 -7.33
C SER A 49 -13.70 11.60 -7.26
N GLY A 50 -12.69 12.05 -8.01
CA GLY A 50 -12.27 13.45 -8.11
C GLY A 50 -11.76 14.04 -6.80
N TRP A 51 -11.12 13.25 -5.96
CA TRP A 51 -10.46 13.78 -4.77
C TRP A 51 -9.24 14.61 -5.15
N LYS A 52 -8.94 15.62 -4.34
CA LYS A 52 -7.66 16.32 -4.42
C LYS A 52 -6.53 15.38 -3.96
N VAL A 53 -5.39 15.49 -4.62
CA VAL A 53 -4.19 14.68 -4.31
C VAL A 53 -3.74 14.87 -2.86
N GLU A 54 -3.77 16.13 -2.39
CA GLU A 54 -3.40 16.48 -1.02
C GLU A 54 -4.27 15.76 0.01
N LYS A 55 -5.56 15.54 -0.30
CA LYS A 55 -6.46 14.80 0.59
C LYS A 55 -6.10 13.32 0.65
N LEU A 56 -5.66 12.73 -0.46
CA LEU A 56 -5.17 11.35 -0.45
C LEU A 56 -3.91 11.23 0.43
N TRP A 57 -2.97 12.16 0.30
CA TRP A 57 -1.77 12.18 1.15
C TRP A 57 -2.10 12.43 2.62
N ASP A 58 -3.06 13.29 2.90
CA ASP A 58 -3.51 13.54 4.27
C ASP A 58 -3.98 12.25 4.95
N ILE A 59 -4.86 11.48 4.30
CA ILE A 59 -5.39 10.24 4.89
C ILE A 59 -4.40 9.07 4.94
N LEU A 60 -3.35 9.09 4.10
CA LEU A 60 -2.33 8.04 4.07
C LEU A 60 -1.15 8.32 5.01
N SER A 61 -0.88 9.58 5.33
CA SER A 61 0.30 9.98 6.07
C SER A 61 0.00 10.92 7.24
N PHE A 62 -0.45 12.14 6.96
CA PHE A 62 -0.56 13.18 7.98
C PHE A 62 -1.70 12.93 8.98
N GLY A 63 -2.84 12.45 8.51
CA GLY A 63 -3.99 12.12 9.35
C GLY A 63 -3.66 11.00 10.35
N PRO A 64 -3.15 9.84 9.91
CA PRO A 64 -2.67 8.80 10.81
C PRO A 64 -1.62 9.28 11.81
N SER A 65 -0.65 10.09 11.38
CA SER A 65 0.37 10.64 12.28
C SER A 65 -0.24 11.52 13.37
N LYS A 66 -1.22 12.37 13.02
CA LYS A 66 -1.96 13.18 14.01
C LYS A 66 -2.75 12.31 14.99
N MET A 67 -3.44 11.29 14.49
CA MET A 67 -4.22 10.36 15.33
C MET A 67 -3.33 9.61 16.33
N LEU A 68 -2.16 9.19 15.89
CA LEU A 68 -1.19 8.44 16.70
C LEU A 68 -0.28 9.35 17.55
N ARG A 69 -0.46 10.67 17.44
CA ARG A 69 0.44 11.68 18.08
C ARG A 69 1.91 11.47 17.70
N ALA A 70 2.15 10.95 16.50
CA ALA A 70 3.48 10.78 15.94
C ALA A 70 3.97 12.09 15.29
N PRO A 71 5.29 12.29 15.18
CA PRO A 71 5.85 13.42 14.45
C PRO A 71 5.30 13.45 13.00
N LEU A 72 4.93 14.64 12.52
CA LEU A 72 4.49 14.81 11.16
C LEU A 72 5.66 14.65 10.19
N GLU A 73 5.44 13.88 9.16
CA GLU A 73 6.40 13.73 8.08
C GLU A 73 6.54 15.04 7.30
N SER A 74 7.74 15.32 6.86
CA SER A 74 8.03 16.48 5.99
C SER A 74 9.14 16.16 5.03
N LEU A 75 9.01 16.64 3.79
CA LEU A 75 10.10 16.58 2.84
C LEU A 75 11.16 17.60 3.24
N LYS A 76 12.28 17.10 3.70
CA LYS A 76 13.46 17.87 4.05
C LYS A 76 14.66 17.31 3.32
N GLU A 77 15.66 18.14 3.12
CA GLU A 77 16.96 17.67 2.65
C GLU A 77 17.46 16.54 3.57
N HIS A 78 17.98 15.48 2.97
CA HIS A 78 18.40 14.24 3.65
C HIS A 78 17.28 13.44 4.34
N SER A 79 16.01 13.72 4.04
CA SER A 79 14.92 12.85 4.51
C SER A 79 15.10 11.44 3.94
N ASN A 80 14.95 10.43 4.81
CA ASN A 80 14.94 9.02 4.42
C ASN A 80 13.49 8.46 4.30
N ARG A 81 12.48 9.33 4.40
CA ARG A 81 11.06 8.98 4.29
C ARG A 81 10.42 9.72 3.14
N TRP A 82 10.57 9.17 1.95
CA TRP A 82 10.00 9.70 0.73
C TRP A 82 9.63 8.56 -0.21
N LEU A 83 8.77 8.84 -1.16
CA LEU A 83 8.48 7.96 -2.27
C LEU A 83 8.29 8.76 -3.55
N ILE A 84 8.60 8.13 -4.68
CA ILE A 84 8.30 8.63 -6.02
C ILE A 84 7.18 7.76 -6.58
N PHE A 85 6.07 8.40 -6.93
CA PHE A 85 4.90 7.77 -7.50
C PHE A 85 4.65 8.30 -8.91
N ASP A 86 4.59 7.41 -9.90
CA ASP A 86 4.16 7.73 -11.26
C ASP A 86 2.67 7.39 -11.40
N PRO A 87 1.78 8.41 -11.45
CA PRO A 87 0.34 8.19 -11.51
C PRO A 87 -0.15 7.64 -12.86
N ASN A 88 0.66 7.75 -13.91
CA ASN A 88 0.29 7.35 -15.28
C ASN A 88 0.90 6.01 -15.69
N LYS A 89 1.80 5.45 -14.88
CA LYS A 89 2.45 4.18 -15.19
C LYS A 89 1.45 3.04 -15.14
N LYS A 90 1.23 2.39 -16.28
CA LYS A 90 0.48 1.14 -16.38
C LYS A 90 1.42 -0.05 -16.25
N TRP A 91 0.97 -1.07 -15.54
CA TRP A 91 1.73 -2.30 -15.35
C TRP A 91 0.81 -3.46 -14.99
N ILE A 92 1.26 -4.67 -15.26
CA ILE A 92 0.51 -5.89 -14.91
C ILE A 92 1.02 -6.40 -13.56
N GLN A 93 0.09 -6.65 -12.64
CA GLN A 93 0.41 -7.28 -11.37
C GLN A 93 0.71 -8.76 -11.60
N ASN A 94 1.99 -9.10 -11.65
CA ASN A 94 2.44 -10.48 -11.77
C ASN A 94 3.00 -10.98 -10.44
N ILE A 95 2.68 -12.22 -10.12
CA ILE A 95 3.16 -12.89 -8.94
C ILE A 95 4.18 -13.95 -9.35
N ASN A 96 5.41 -13.83 -8.86
CA ASN A 96 6.39 -14.89 -9.06
C ASN A 96 6.20 -15.98 -7.99
N ARG A 97 5.52 -17.05 -8.37
CA ARG A 97 5.22 -18.16 -7.46
C ARG A 97 6.41 -19.08 -7.17
N GLU A 98 7.54 -18.88 -7.84
CA GLU A 98 8.78 -19.60 -7.54
C GLU A 98 9.51 -19.05 -6.31
N LYS A 99 9.19 -17.81 -5.92
CA LYS A 99 9.78 -17.21 -4.74
C LYS A 99 9.15 -17.77 -3.46
N PRO A 100 9.94 -18.17 -2.48
CA PRO A 100 9.44 -18.49 -1.14
C PRO A 100 8.60 -17.32 -0.59
N GLN A 101 7.57 -17.64 0.19
CA GLN A 101 6.67 -16.66 0.80
C GLN A 101 5.80 -15.83 -0.17
N THR A 102 5.67 -16.25 -1.42
CA THR A 102 4.73 -15.61 -2.34
C THR A 102 3.29 -15.84 -1.85
N PRO A 103 2.50 -14.78 -1.65
CA PRO A 103 1.13 -14.92 -1.17
C PRO A 103 0.21 -15.46 -2.27
N PHE A 104 -0.70 -16.33 -1.86
CA PHE A 104 -1.71 -16.92 -2.75
C PHE A 104 -3.04 -16.14 -2.76
N ASN A 105 -3.26 -15.24 -1.81
CA ASN A 105 -4.47 -14.44 -1.69
C ASN A 105 -4.33 -13.04 -2.32
N GLN A 106 -3.88 -12.99 -3.59
CA GLN A 106 -3.68 -11.75 -4.34
C GLN A 106 -4.74 -11.59 -5.44
N PRO A 107 -5.84 -10.83 -5.18
CA PRO A 107 -6.98 -10.75 -6.10
C PRO A 107 -6.70 -9.91 -7.36
N PHE A 108 -5.57 -9.23 -7.41
CA PHE A 108 -5.17 -8.39 -8.54
C PHE A 108 -4.14 -9.05 -9.45
N GLU A 109 -3.81 -10.32 -9.21
CA GLU A 109 -2.92 -11.07 -10.10
C GLU A 109 -3.43 -11.06 -11.55
N GLY A 110 -2.55 -10.76 -12.48
CA GLY A 110 -2.87 -10.66 -13.91
C GLY A 110 -3.62 -9.39 -14.33
N LYS A 111 -4.02 -8.52 -13.40
CA LYS A 111 -4.74 -7.28 -13.71
C LYS A 111 -3.78 -6.14 -14.03
N GLU A 112 -4.21 -5.29 -14.98
CA GLU A 112 -3.55 -4.01 -15.24
C GLU A 112 -3.85 -3.05 -14.07
N ILE A 113 -2.80 -2.46 -13.53
CA ILE A 113 -2.84 -1.44 -12.47
C ILE A 113 -2.35 -0.12 -13.05
N LEU A 114 -3.06 0.95 -12.77
CA LEU A 114 -2.65 2.32 -13.09
C LEU A 114 -2.02 2.96 -11.84
N GLY A 115 -0.86 3.58 -12.04
CA GLY A 115 -0.04 4.16 -10.98
C GLY A 115 0.95 3.16 -10.40
N LYS A 116 2.17 3.62 -10.18
CA LYS A 116 3.26 2.79 -9.64
C LYS A 116 4.16 3.59 -8.74
N VAL A 117 4.49 3.05 -7.57
CA VAL A 117 5.63 3.54 -6.79
C VAL A 117 6.90 3.10 -7.51
N ILE A 118 7.69 4.07 -7.94
CA ILE A 118 8.93 3.84 -8.69
C ILE A 118 10.08 3.58 -7.73
N GLU A 119 10.13 4.37 -6.66
CA GLU A 119 11.21 4.32 -5.69
C GLU A 119 10.72 4.81 -4.33
N CYS A 120 11.35 4.35 -3.25
CA CYS A 120 11.12 4.88 -1.91
C CYS A 120 12.42 4.88 -1.11
N GLY A 121 12.57 5.88 -0.24
CA GLY A 121 13.76 6.13 0.56
C GLY A 121 13.62 5.67 2.00
N ILE A 122 12.98 4.53 2.28
CA ILE A 122 12.98 3.94 3.61
C ILE A 122 14.27 3.14 3.77
N LYS A 123 15.25 3.70 4.50
CA LYS A 123 16.36 2.89 5.00
C LYS A 123 15.84 2.08 6.18
N ILE A 124 15.67 0.79 6.01
CA ILE A 124 15.52 -0.14 7.13
C ILE A 124 16.89 -0.16 7.83
N PRO A 125 16.97 0.17 9.14
CA PRO A 125 18.22 0.01 9.87
C PRO A 125 18.69 -1.44 9.71
N ASP A 126 19.96 -1.63 9.36
CA ASP A 126 20.55 -2.97 9.34
C ASP A 126 20.52 -3.49 10.78
N PRO A 127 19.78 -4.59 11.06
CA PRO A 127 19.69 -5.14 12.41
C PRO A 127 21.04 -5.67 12.95
N LEU A 128 22.10 -5.64 12.14
CA LEU A 128 23.44 -6.11 12.48
C LEU A 128 24.49 -4.99 12.52
N SER A 129 24.08 -3.72 12.42
CA SER A 129 25.00 -2.58 12.54
C SER A 129 25.00 -2.02 13.97
N ASP A 130 25.53 -2.78 14.90
CA ASP A 130 26.06 -2.29 16.18
C ASP A 130 27.58 -2.42 16.19
#